data_513f90e737869aded7af7a537c10b113
#
_entry.id   513f90e737869aded7af7a537c10b113
#
_cell.length_a   1.000
_cell.length_b   1.000
_cell.length_c   1.000
_cell.angle_alpha   90.00
_cell.angle_beta   90.00
_cell.angle_gamma   90.00
#
_symmetry.space_group_name_H-M   'P 1'
#
loop_
_entity.id
_entity.type
_entity.pdbx_description
1 polymer ?
#
loop_
_entity_poly.entity_id
_entity_poly.type
_entity_poly.pdbx_seq_one_letter_code
_entity_poly.pdbx_strand_id
1 'polypeptide(L)'
;MVKIGRNQPCPCGSGKKYKHCCLLAQQAGAVGEPTNQMKVSLLATIEKVQALAEEHREVFLELGVFLFFATHEGDAWLLEITDSDAVQIAKNGEPLTVQINENPETIEINFSHTFALRDRQLYLTSYADKIETLLPGSPTQQINAAIRRLRKRFPKEMLERMHINQSEDTSA
;
A
#
# COMPACT_ATOMS: atom_id res chain seq x y z
N MET A 1 6.97 32.87 21.39
CA MET A 1 7.26 32.25 20.06
C MET A 1 6.88 33.23 18.98
N VAL A 2 7.85 33.68 18.19
CA VAL A 2 7.60 34.58 17.04
C VAL A 2 6.99 33.76 15.92
N LYS A 3 5.75 34.08 15.53
CA LYS A 3 5.10 33.43 14.39
C LYS A 3 5.70 34.00 13.09
N ILE A 4 6.38 33.15 12.34
CA ILE A 4 6.94 33.51 11.04
C ILE A 4 5.84 33.43 9.97
N GLY A 5 5.64 34.53 9.25
CA GLY A 5 4.65 34.59 8.16
C GLY A 5 5.06 33.70 6.98
N ARG A 6 4.10 33.03 6.35
CA ARG A 6 4.33 32.11 5.21
C ARG A 6 5.14 32.72 4.04
N ASN A 7 5.00 34.03 3.82
CA ASN A 7 5.65 34.76 2.73
C ASN A 7 6.95 35.46 3.15
N GLN A 8 7.34 35.39 4.43
CA GLN A 8 8.60 35.98 4.91
C GLN A 8 9.81 35.15 4.47
N PRO A 9 11.00 35.77 4.42
CA PRO A 9 12.24 35.03 4.16
C PRO A 9 12.42 33.94 5.20
N CYS A 10 12.89 32.77 4.76
CA CYS A 10 13.10 31.65 5.67
C CYS A 10 14.24 31.93 6.65
N PRO A 11 14.05 31.72 7.96
CA PRO A 11 15.09 32.00 8.97
C PRO A 11 16.31 31.07 8.85
N CYS A 12 16.24 30.01 8.03
CA CYS A 12 17.37 29.11 7.78
C CYS A 12 18.45 29.71 6.86
N GLY A 13 18.25 30.94 6.35
CA GLY A 13 19.22 31.62 5.46
C GLY A 13 19.26 31.13 4.01
N SER A 14 18.31 30.28 3.58
CA SER A 14 18.26 29.72 2.22
C SER A 14 17.88 30.74 1.14
N GLY A 15 17.50 31.97 1.49
CA GLY A 15 17.00 32.98 0.56
C GLY A 15 15.61 32.72 -0.01
N LYS A 16 14.98 31.58 0.31
CA LYS A 16 13.64 31.21 -0.12
C LYS A 16 12.58 31.68 0.88
N LYS A 17 11.35 31.86 0.41
CA LYS A 17 10.23 32.16 1.32
C LYS A 17 9.96 30.98 2.24
N TYR A 18 9.55 31.22 3.48
CA TYR A 18 9.30 30.20 4.49
C TYR A 18 8.37 29.07 4.02
N LYS A 19 7.32 29.41 3.27
CA LYS A 19 6.38 28.44 2.67
C LYS A 19 7.00 27.46 1.67
N HIS A 20 8.13 27.84 1.03
CA HIS A 20 8.84 27.01 0.04
C HIS A 20 10.14 26.40 0.60
N CYS A 21 10.35 26.46 1.89
CA CYS A 21 11.55 25.96 2.56
C CYS A 21 11.17 25.23 3.86
N CYS A 22 11.44 25.80 5.01
CA CYS A 22 11.25 25.09 6.30
C CYS A 22 9.80 24.71 6.59
N LEU A 23 8.80 25.45 6.09
CA LEU A 23 7.41 25.06 6.26
C LEU A 23 7.09 23.74 5.54
N LEU A 24 7.62 23.56 4.32
CA LEU A 24 7.50 22.26 3.60
C LEU A 24 8.24 21.14 4.31
N ALA A 25 9.45 21.42 4.83
CA ALA A 25 10.22 20.44 5.59
C ALA A 25 9.52 20.03 6.89
N GLN A 26 8.84 20.95 7.57
CA GLN A 26 8.06 20.66 8.77
C GLN A 26 6.77 19.88 8.45
N GLN A 27 6.15 20.13 7.29
CA GLN A 27 4.95 19.41 6.85
C GLN A 27 5.29 18.03 6.26
N ALA A 28 6.50 17.85 5.72
CA ALA A 28 6.97 16.58 5.21
C ALA A 28 7.41 15.60 6.30
N GLY A 29 7.45 16.03 7.58
CA GLY A 29 7.95 15.20 8.69
C GLY A 29 9.37 14.69 8.46
N ALA A 30 10.23 14.83 9.45
CA ALA A 30 11.65 14.52 9.49
C ALA A 30 12.19 13.65 8.34
N VAL A 31 13.22 14.15 7.69
CA VAL A 31 13.96 13.51 6.60
C VAL A 31 14.58 12.18 7.07
N GLY A 32 13.79 11.11 6.97
CA GLY A 32 14.32 9.75 6.88
C GLY A 32 14.28 9.34 5.41
N GLU A 33 15.16 8.50 4.96
CA GLU A 33 15.15 8.02 3.58
C GLU A 33 13.76 7.54 3.17
N PRO A 34 13.23 7.91 1.98
CA PRO A 34 11.85 7.64 1.57
C PRO A 34 11.45 6.16 1.68
N THR A 35 12.39 5.27 1.43
CA THR A 35 12.22 3.81 1.55
C THR A 35 11.98 3.34 2.98
N ASN A 36 12.67 3.92 3.96
CA ASN A 36 12.54 3.51 5.35
C ASN A 36 11.23 3.98 6.00
N GLN A 37 10.75 5.17 5.62
CA GLN A 37 9.45 5.68 6.07
C GLN A 37 8.29 4.86 5.47
N MET A 38 8.42 4.42 4.23
CA MET A 38 7.42 3.58 3.57
C MET A 38 7.33 2.19 4.23
N LYS A 39 8.46 1.60 4.60
CA LYS A 39 8.52 0.32 5.34
C LYS A 39 7.83 0.39 6.69
N VAL A 40 8.16 1.37 7.49
CA VAL A 40 7.53 1.60 8.81
C VAL A 40 6.02 1.81 8.65
N SER A 41 5.60 2.57 7.63
CA SER A 41 4.19 2.82 7.35
C SER A 41 3.46 1.57 6.89
N LEU A 42 4.10 0.70 6.09
CA LEU A 42 3.51 -0.55 5.62
C LEU A 42 3.27 -1.53 6.77
N LEU A 43 4.27 -1.79 7.61
CA LEU A 43 4.13 -2.67 8.78
C LEU A 43 3.09 -2.14 9.76
N ALA A 44 3.15 -0.85 10.09
CA ALA A 44 2.18 -0.21 10.98
C ALA A 44 0.75 -0.28 10.43
N THR A 45 0.58 -0.21 9.10
CA THR A 45 -0.73 -0.34 8.46
C THR A 45 -1.23 -1.78 8.53
N ILE A 46 -0.36 -2.78 8.29
CA ILE A 46 -0.70 -4.20 8.44
C ILE A 46 -1.16 -4.48 9.87
N GLU A 47 -0.38 -4.09 10.88
CA GLU A 47 -0.72 -4.28 12.30
C GLU A 47 -2.04 -3.61 12.67
N LYS A 48 -2.28 -2.39 12.19
CA LYS A 48 -3.54 -1.68 12.40
C LYS A 48 -4.73 -2.41 11.80
N VAL A 49 -4.60 -2.92 10.59
CA VAL A 49 -5.68 -3.65 9.92
C VAL A 49 -5.92 -5.01 10.59
N GLN A 50 -4.87 -5.69 11.02
CA GLN A 50 -4.96 -6.93 11.80
C GLN A 50 -5.71 -6.73 13.11
N ALA A 51 -5.40 -5.66 13.85
CA ALA A 51 -6.10 -5.31 15.09
C ALA A 51 -7.60 -5.03 14.86
N LEU A 52 -7.94 -4.34 13.76
CA LEU A 52 -9.34 -4.09 13.39
C LEU A 52 -10.06 -5.38 12.96
N ALA A 53 -9.38 -6.30 12.30
CA ALA A 53 -9.92 -7.61 11.95
C ALA A 53 -10.18 -8.47 13.20
N GLU A 54 -9.31 -8.42 14.21
CA GLU A 54 -9.52 -9.05 15.51
C GLU A 54 -10.78 -8.54 16.21
N GLU A 55 -11.06 -7.23 16.08
CA GLU A 55 -12.29 -6.61 16.57
C GLU A 55 -13.51 -6.84 15.65
N HIS A 56 -13.38 -7.59 14.56
CA HIS A 56 -14.40 -7.79 13.53
C HIS A 56 -14.95 -6.48 12.94
N ARG A 57 -14.06 -5.49 12.74
CA ARG A 57 -14.39 -4.17 12.22
C ARG A 57 -13.96 -4.04 10.77
N GLU A 58 -14.89 -3.56 9.95
CA GLU A 58 -14.59 -3.24 8.57
C GLU A 58 -13.68 -2.03 8.47
N VAL A 59 -12.69 -2.11 7.60
CA VAL A 59 -11.79 -1.00 7.27
C VAL A 59 -11.34 -1.10 5.81
N PHE A 60 -11.10 0.05 5.21
CA PHE A 60 -10.43 0.17 3.92
C PHE A 60 -9.39 1.28 3.99
N LEU A 61 -8.13 0.97 3.69
CA LEU A 61 -7.01 1.89 3.72
C LEU A 61 -6.20 1.82 2.43
N GLU A 62 -5.59 2.93 2.06
CA GLU A 62 -4.72 3.04 0.89
C GLU A 62 -3.33 3.54 1.33
N LEU A 63 -2.28 2.91 0.81
CA LEU A 63 -0.90 3.32 1.02
C LEU A 63 -0.10 3.13 -0.28
N GLY A 64 0.14 4.19 -1.04
CA GLY A 64 0.80 4.09 -2.35
C GLY A 64 0.03 3.20 -3.31
N VAL A 65 0.64 2.09 -3.73
CA VAL A 65 0.04 1.08 -4.61
C VAL A 65 -0.64 -0.06 -3.84
N PHE A 66 -0.59 0.00 -2.51
CA PHE A 66 -1.17 -1.01 -1.64
C PHE A 66 -2.55 -0.61 -1.16
N LEU A 67 -3.46 -1.58 -1.17
CA LEU A 67 -4.79 -1.48 -0.59
C LEU A 67 -4.92 -2.48 0.55
N PHE A 68 -5.55 -2.07 1.63
CA PHE A 68 -5.80 -2.90 2.79
C PHE A 68 -7.28 -2.88 3.10
N PHE A 69 -7.85 -4.01 3.41
CA PHE A 69 -9.20 -4.06 3.93
C PHE A 69 -9.38 -5.19 4.94
N ALA A 70 -10.32 -5.00 5.85
CA ALA A 70 -10.83 -6.02 6.74
C ALA A 70 -12.34 -6.11 6.62
N THR A 71 -12.87 -7.31 6.79
CA THR A 71 -14.30 -7.60 6.78
C THR A 71 -14.83 -7.79 8.21
N HIS A 72 -16.14 -7.70 8.39
CA HIS A 72 -16.78 -7.97 9.68
C HIS A 72 -16.66 -9.44 10.12
N GLU A 73 -16.27 -10.34 9.22
CA GLU A 73 -15.97 -11.74 9.52
C GLU A 73 -14.59 -11.95 10.17
N GLY A 74 -13.77 -10.89 10.19
CA GLY A 74 -12.42 -10.93 10.73
C GLY A 74 -11.34 -11.33 9.71
N ASP A 75 -11.68 -11.38 8.43
CA ASP A 75 -10.73 -11.59 7.36
C ASP A 75 -10.14 -10.26 6.92
N ALA A 76 -8.83 -10.22 6.70
CA ALA A 76 -8.16 -9.04 6.19
C ALA A 76 -7.15 -9.39 5.09
N TRP A 77 -7.03 -8.48 4.13
CA TRP A 77 -6.23 -8.67 2.94
C TRP A 77 -5.40 -7.42 2.62
N LEU A 78 -4.21 -7.67 2.09
CA LEU A 78 -3.35 -6.69 1.46
C LEU A 78 -3.34 -6.98 -0.05
N LEU A 79 -3.71 -5.97 -0.84
CA LEU A 79 -3.67 -6.03 -2.30
C LEU A 79 -2.57 -5.09 -2.81
N GLU A 80 -1.87 -5.51 -3.84
CA GLU A 80 -0.91 -4.71 -4.60
C GLU A 80 -1.44 -4.52 -6.02
N ILE A 81 -1.57 -3.27 -6.48
CA ILE A 81 -2.33 -2.96 -7.70
C ILE A 81 -1.51 -3.16 -8.97
N THR A 82 -0.19 -2.96 -8.93
CA THR A 82 0.64 -2.98 -10.13
C THR A 82 0.67 -4.35 -10.79
N ASP A 83 0.87 -5.39 -10.02
CA ASP A 83 0.92 -6.79 -10.47
C ASP A 83 -0.38 -7.57 -10.18
N SER A 84 -1.34 -6.93 -9.54
CA SER A 84 -2.59 -7.55 -9.09
C SER A 84 -2.37 -8.70 -8.11
N ASP A 85 -1.44 -8.51 -7.18
CA ASP A 85 -1.08 -9.48 -6.17
C ASP A 85 -1.86 -9.28 -4.87
N ALA A 86 -2.03 -10.35 -4.11
CA ALA A 86 -2.75 -10.35 -2.85
C ALA A 86 -2.13 -11.28 -1.82
N VAL A 87 -2.24 -10.92 -0.56
CA VAL A 87 -1.91 -11.78 0.59
C VAL A 87 -2.90 -11.57 1.72
N GLN A 88 -3.30 -12.65 2.35
CA GLN A 88 -4.15 -12.60 3.53
C GLN A 88 -3.33 -12.21 4.76
N ILE A 89 -3.77 -11.19 5.49
CA ILE A 89 -3.08 -10.67 6.67
C ILE A 89 -3.83 -10.97 7.98
N ALA A 90 -5.10 -11.37 7.92
CA ALA A 90 -5.85 -11.92 9.05
C ALA A 90 -6.92 -12.89 8.55
N LYS A 91 -7.26 -13.89 9.36
CA LYS A 91 -8.30 -14.86 9.09
C LYS A 91 -9.12 -15.13 10.35
N ASN A 92 -10.44 -14.96 10.25
CA ASN A 92 -11.39 -15.14 11.37
C ASN A 92 -10.97 -14.35 12.63
N GLY A 93 -10.42 -13.16 12.47
CA GLY A 93 -9.93 -12.33 13.58
C GLY A 93 -8.53 -12.68 14.08
N GLU A 94 -7.87 -13.68 13.52
CA GLU A 94 -6.50 -14.05 13.88
C GLU A 94 -5.50 -13.44 12.91
N PRO A 95 -4.50 -12.68 13.38
CA PRO A 95 -3.48 -12.10 12.54
C PRO A 95 -2.57 -13.18 11.93
N LEU A 96 -2.29 -13.06 10.64
CA LEU A 96 -1.36 -13.91 9.92
C LEU A 96 -0.02 -13.23 9.73
N THR A 97 1.05 -14.00 9.84
CA THR A 97 2.40 -13.49 9.59
C THR A 97 2.62 -13.29 8.11
N VAL A 98 2.95 -12.05 7.71
CA VAL A 98 3.34 -11.71 6.34
C VAL A 98 4.85 -11.66 6.27
N GLN A 99 5.45 -12.45 5.38
CA GLN A 99 6.88 -12.37 5.12
C GLN A 99 7.19 -11.18 4.22
N ILE A 100 7.98 -10.25 4.76
CA ILE A 100 8.47 -9.08 4.04
C ILE A 100 9.99 -9.21 3.97
N ASN A 101 10.52 -9.36 2.77
CA ASN A 101 11.95 -9.36 2.54
C ASN A 101 12.44 -7.92 2.39
N GLU A 102 13.36 -7.54 3.25
CA GLU A 102 13.96 -6.22 3.23
C GLU A 102 15.24 -6.24 2.42
N ASN A 103 15.22 -5.58 1.27
CA ASN A 103 16.40 -5.18 0.54
C ASN A 103 16.59 -3.66 0.70
N PRO A 104 17.81 -3.11 0.71
CA PRO A 104 18.02 -1.68 0.83
C PRO A 104 17.29 -0.84 -0.21
N GLU A 105 17.04 -1.41 -1.38
CA GLU A 105 16.44 -0.72 -2.52
C GLU A 105 14.99 -1.10 -2.79
N THR A 106 14.49 -2.23 -2.27
CA THR A 106 13.14 -2.74 -2.56
C THR A 106 12.45 -3.33 -1.36
N ILE A 107 11.12 -3.22 -1.32
CA ILE A 107 10.26 -3.93 -0.36
C ILE A 107 9.61 -5.07 -1.14
N GLU A 108 9.98 -6.31 -0.79
CA GLU A 108 9.39 -7.51 -1.34
C GLU A 108 8.44 -8.13 -0.32
N ILE A 109 7.18 -8.26 -0.72
CA ILE A 109 6.16 -8.94 0.06
C ILE A 109 5.92 -10.31 -0.56
N ASN A 110 5.87 -11.35 0.26
CA ASN A 110 5.55 -12.69 -0.21
C ASN A 110 4.03 -12.81 -0.43
N PHE A 111 3.57 -12.51 -1.64
CA PHE A 111 2.19 -12.65 -2.04
C PHE A 111 1.83 -14.11 -2.29
N SER A 112 0.62 -14.49 -1.92
CA SER A 112 0.12 -15.87 -2.04
C SER A 112 -0.95 -16.05 -3.12
N HIS A 113 -1.51 -14.95 -3.62
CA HIS A 113 -2.60 -14.93 -4.58
C HIS A 113 -2.42 -13.80 -5.60
N THR A 114 -3.08 -13.95 -6.73
CA THR A 114 -3.46 -12.82 -7.57
C THR A 114 -4.91 -12.45 -7.32
N PHE A 115 -5.33 -11.24 -7.66
CA PHE A 115 -6.71 -10.84 -7.57
C PHE A 115 -7.24 -10.28 -8.89
N ALA A 116 -8.55 -10.42 -9.09
CA ALA A 116 -9.26 -9.83 -10.23
C ALA A 116 -10.63 -9.30 -9.79
N LEU A 117 -11.01 -8.16 -10.34
CA LEU A 117 -12.35 -7.60 -10.18
C LEU A 117 -13.16 -7.88 -11.46
N ARG A 118 -14.22 -8.67 -11.32
CA ARG A 118 -15.17 -8.99 -12.40
C ARG A 118 -16.59 -8.90 -11.87
N ASP A 119 -17.49 -8.27 -12.60
CA ASP A 119 -18.90 -8.15 -12.23
C ASP A 119 -19.16 -7.61 -10.81
N ARG A 120 -18.34 -6.64 -10.39
CA ARG A 120 -18.35 -6.05 -9.04
C ARG A 120 -18.05 -7.05 -7.92
N GLN A 121 -17.36 -8.12 -8.22
CA GLN A 121 -16.91 -9.13 -7.28
C GLN A 121 -15.39 -9.27 -7.30
N LEU A 122 -14.81 -9.59 -6.15
CA LEU A 122 -13.39 -9.82 -6.00
C LEU A 122 -13.11 -11.33 -6.04
N TYR A 123 -12.27 -11.73 -6.97
CA TYR A 123 -11.76 -13.09 -7.10
C TYR A 123 -10.30 -13.16 -6.74
N LEU A 124 -9.92 -14.20 -6.03
CA LEU A 124 -8.54 -14.50 -5.64
C LEU A 124 -8.13 -15.81 -6.29
N THR A 125 -6.95 -15.84 -6.92
CA THR A 125 -6.37 -17.06 -7.48
C THR A 125 -5.08 -17.39 -6.74
N SER A 126 -5.04 -18.52 -6.07
CA SER A 126 -3.88 -18.98 -5.33
C SER A 126 -2.69 -19.30 -6.26
N TYR A 127 -1.49 -18.89 -5.86
CA TYR A 127 -0.27 -19.28 -6.57
C TYR A 127 0.07 -20.76 -6.44
N ALA A 128 -0.29 -21.37 -5.31
CA ALA A 128 0.08 -22.75 -5.00
C ALA A 128 -0.69 -23.77 -5.85
N ASP A 129 -2.01 -23.66 -5.91
CA ASP A 129 -2.90 -24.63 -6.54
C ASP A 129 -3.67 -24.09 -7.76
N LYS A 130 -3.53 -22.79 -8.04
CA LYS A 130 -4.23 -22.10 -9.14
C LYS A 130 -5.75 -22.10 -9.04
N ILE A 131 -6.28 -22.35 -7.84
CA ILE A 131 -7.72 -22.31 -7.58
C ILE A 131 -8.18 -20.87 -7.44
N GLU A 132 -9.22 -20.52 -8.20
CA GLU A 132 -9.89 -19.23 -8.11
C GLU A 132 -11.04 -19.31 -7.09
N THR A 133 -11.08 -18.35 -6.18
CA THR A 133 -12.10 -18.27 -5.11
C THR A 133 -12.73 -16.89 -5.11
N LEU A 134 -14.05 -16.84 -5.04
CA LEU A 134 -14.78 -15.59 -4.81
C LEU A 134 -14.60 -15.17 -3.35
N LEU A 135 -14.26 -13.91 -3.11
CA LEU A 135 -14.19 -13.32 -1.77
C LEU A 135 -15.45 -12.46 -1.50
N PRO A 136 -16.47 -13.04 -0.86
CA PRO A 136 -17.67 -12.28 -0.53
C PRO A 136 -17.38 -11.23 0.57
N GLY A 137 -18.19 -10.17 0.62
CA GLY A 137 -18.04 -9.13 1.63
C GLY A 137 -16.88 -8.18 1.44
N SER A 138 -16.10 -8.34 0.36
CA SER A 138 -15.00 -7.42 0.06
C SER A 138 -15.53 -6.05 -0.40
N PRO A 139 -14.83 -4.94 -0.09
CA PRO A 139 -15.23 -3.58 -0.45
C PRO A 139 -14.94 -3.27 -1.93
N THR A 140 -15.57 -3.98 -2.84
CA THR A 140 -15.27 -3.96 -4.29
C THR A 140 -15.42 -2.60 -4.93
N GLN A 141 -16.37 -1.77 -4.47
CA GLN A 141 -16.55 -0.41 -4.97
C GLN A 141 -15.36 0.48 -4.61
N GLN A 142 -14.89 0.40 -3.37
CA GLN A 142 -13.72 1.15 -2.89
C GLN A 142 -12.44 0.68 -3.58
N ILE A 143 -12.26 -0.62 -3.74
CA ILE A 143 -11.12 -1.22 -4.46
C ILE A 143 -11.12 -0.72 -5.92
N ASN A 144 -12.23 -0.80 -6.62
CA ASN A 144 -12.35 -0.34 -8.01
C ASN A 144 -12.06 1.16 -8.15
N ALA A 145 -12.60 1.98 -7.25
CA ALA A 145 -12.35 3.41 -7.23
C ALA A 145 -10.87 3.74 -6.99
N ALA A 146 -10.23 3.03 -6.07
CA ALA A 146 -8.80 3.18 -5.78
C ALA A 146 -7.93 2.79 -6.99
N ILE A 147 -8.22 1.66 -7.63
CA ILE A 147 -7.51 1.21 -8.84
C ILE A 147 -7.60 2.26 -9.95
N ARG A 148 -8.78 2.82 -10.18
CA ARG A 148 -8.98 3.87 -11.20
C ARG A 148 -8.17 5.13 -10.89
N ARG A 149 -8.13 5.56 -9.61
CA ARG A 149 -7.34 6.73 -9.18
C ARG A 149 -5.85 6.50 -9.37
N LEU A 150 -5.36 5.34 -8.96
CA LEU A 150 -3.95 4.97 -9.06
C LEU A 150 -3.48 4.83 -10.50
N ARG A 151 -4.28 4.21 -11.38
CA ARG A 151 -3.97 4.13 -12.82
C ARG A 151 -3.89 5.49 -13.50
N LYS A 152 -4.63 6.48 -13.02
CA LYS A 152 -4.53 7.86 -13.52
C LYS A 152 -3.28 8.59 -13.00
N ARG A 153 -2.85 8.26 -11.79
CA ARG A 153 -1.69 8.89 -11.14
C ARG A 153 -0.36 8.36 -11.68
N PHE A 154 -0.30 7.07 -12.04
CA PHE A 154 0.88 6.43 -12.61
C PHE A 154 0.71 6.23 -14.12
N PRO A 155 1.54 6.88 -14.97
CA PRO A 155 1.53 6.65 -16.42
C PRO A 155 1.78 5.18 -16.75
N LYS A 156 1.18 4.68 -17.84
CA LYS A 156 1.35 3.30 -18.31
C LYS A 156 2.82 2.86 -18.40
N GLU A 157 3.70 3.77 -18.80
CA GLU A 157 5.14 3.52 -18.92
C GLU A 157 5.82 3.22 -17.57
N MET A 158 5.30 3.76 -16.46
CA MET A 158 5.79 3.44 -15.12
C MET A 158 5.32 2.07 -14.65
N LEU A 159 4.09 1.69 -15.01
CA LEU A 159 3.53 0.36 -14.71
C LEU A 159 4.25 -0.72 -15.52
N GLU A 160 4.57 -0.46 -16.79
CA GLU A 160 5.31 -1.40 -17.64
C GLU A 160 6.77 -1.59 -17.19
N ARG A 161 7.44 -0.56 -16.67
CA ARG A 161 8.79 -0.67 -16.11
C ARG A 161 8.86 -1.52 -14.84
N MET A 162 7.79 -1.56 -14.06
CA MET A 162 7.70 -2.42 -12.88
C MET A 162 7.52 -3.90 -13.29
N HIS A 163 6.90 -4.19 -14.45
CA HIS A 163 6.74 -5.55 -14.96
C HIS A 163 8.01 -6.16 -15.56
N ILE A 164 8.98 -5.36 -16.01
CA ILE A 164 10.20 -5.85 -16.68
C ILE A 164 11.18 -6.54 -15.72
N ASN A 165 11.10 -6.27 -14.41
CA ASN A 165 12.03 -6.85 -13.44
C ASN A 165 11.67 -8.26 -12.95
N GLN A 166 10.56 -8.85 -13.40
CA GLN A 166 10.14 -10.20 -12.99
C GLN A 166 10.32 -11.29 -14.05
N SER A 167 10.80 -10.95 -15.26
CA SER A 167 10.88 -11.90 -16.37
C SER A 167 12.27 -12.48 -16.67
N GLU A 168 13.28 -12.27 -15.84
CA GLU A 168 14.64 -12.77 -16.10
C GLU A 168 15.11 -13.95 -15.22
N ASP A 169 14.26 -14.57 -14.41
CA ASP A 169 14.66 -15.75 -13.62
C ASP A 169 13.82 -17.01 -13.94
N THR A 170 13.65 -17.31 -15.23
CA THR A 170 13.18 -18.64 -15.63
C THR A 170 13.98 -19.12 -16.84
N SER A 171 15.25 -19.39 -16.64
CA SER A 171 16.08 -20.16 -17.58
C SER A 171 17.09 -20.98 -16.80
N ALA A 172 16.66 -22.10 -16.34
CA ALA A 172 17.54 -23.24 -16.09
C ALA A 172 16.78 -24.53 -16.34
#